data_6eb1f33daeed738258b5060a5af42f81
#
_entry.id   6eb1f33daeed738258b5060a5af42f81
#
_cell.length_a   1.000
_cell.length_b   1.000
_cell.length_c   1.000
_cell.angle_alpha   90.00
_cell.angle_beta   90.00
_cell.angle_gamma   90.00
#
_symmetry.space_group_name_H-M   'P 1'
#
loop_
_entity.id
_entity.type
_entity.pdbx_description
1 polymer ?
#
loop_
_entity_poly.entity_id
_entity_poly.type
_entity_poly.pdbx_seq_one_letter_code
_entity_poly.pdbx_strand_id
1 'polypeptide(L)'
;MSSQPAENSYRLPSDTCLQHAWKLAIVEDKEIKSDYWTASLDKEVIIGVKATQEKLLVKSEDEYTSPISKIYKVETEFIIVTENSIYLVSADIDSSRIS
;
A
#
# COMPACT_ATOMS: atom_id res chain seq x y z
N MET A 1 20.89 14.42 15.31
CA MET A 1 20.65 14.43 14.91
C MET A 1 19.89 14.54 14.39
N SER A 2 19.46 14.65 14.11
CA SER A 2 18.81 14.82 13.73
C SER A 2 18.01 14.75 13.23
N SER A 3 17.49 14.96 13.12
CA SER A 3 16.61 14.99 12.68
C SER A 3 16.12 15.08 11.87
N GLN A 4 15.79 14.91 11.67
CA GLN A 4 15.47 15.17 10.72
C GLN A 4 14.17 15.02 10.20
N PRO A 5 13.48 15.98 9.71
CA PRO A 5 12.18 15.90 9.09
C PRO A 5 12.14 14.99 7.90
N ALA A 6 13.24 14.94 7.22
CA ALA A 6 13.37 14.02 6.11
C ALA A 6 13.22 12.58 6.55
N GLU A 7 13.40 12.32 7.82
CA GLU A 7 13.27 10.97 8.33
C GLU A 7 11.88 10.42 8.16
N ASN A 8 10.88 11.29 8.18
CA ASN A 8 9.52 10.82 8.01
C ASN A 8 9.28 10.24 6.63
N SER A 9 9.97 10.78 5.62
CA SER A 9 9.83 10.29 4.27
C SER A 9 10.49 8.94 4.08
N TYR A 10 11.35 8.56 5.00
CA TYR A 10 12.09 7.31 4.91
C TYR A 10 11.66 6.30 5.96
N ARG A 11 10.54 6.57 6.61
CA ARG A 11 10.01 5.63 7.58
C ARG A 11 9.72 4.30 6.89
N LEU A 12 10.06 3.21 7.54
CA LEU A 12 9.77 1.88 7.04
C LEU A 12 8.47 1.39 7.64
N PRO A 13 7.82 0.41 7.02
CA PRO A 13 6.68 -0.24 7.66
C PRO A 13 7.13 -0.85 8.98
N SER A 14 6.20 -1.00 9.92
CA SER A 14 6.52 -1.57 11.21
C SER A 14 6.95 -3.02 11.06
N ASP A 15 7.69 -3.51 12.05
CA ASP A 15 8.13 -4.90 12.05
C ASP A 15 6.94 -5.85 12.02
N THR A 16 5.88 -5.51 12.75
CA THR A 16 4.67 -6.33 12.77
C THR A 16 4.06 -6.43 11.38
N CYS A 17 4.00 -5.29 10.70
CA CYS A 17 3.47 -5.25 9.34
C CYS A 17 4.33 -6.10 8.40
N LEU A 18 5.64 -5.96 8.50
CA LEU A 18 6.55 -6.72 7.64
C LEU A 18 6.42 -8.23 7.88
N GLN A 19 6.26 -8.64 9.12
CA GLN A 19 6.09 -10.06 9.43
C GLN A 19 4.80 -10.61 8.84
N HIS A 20 3.71 -9.85 8.95
CA HIS A 20 2.45 -10.27 8.36
C HIS A 20 2.55 -10.34 6.84
N ALA A 21 3.21 -9.35 6.24
CA ALA A 21 3.37 -9.32 4.79
C ALA A 21 4.17 -10.54 4.31
N TRP A 22 5.21 -10.91 5.04
CA TRP A 22 6.02 -12.07 4.69
C TRP A 22 5.19 -13.35 4.71
N LYS A 23 4.36 -13.52 5.74
CA LYS A 23 3.50 -14.69 5.82
C LYS A 23 2.53 -14.74 4.66
N LEU A 24 1.95 -13.59 4.33
CA LEU A 24 1.02 -13.52 3.21
C LEU A 24 1.73 -13.81 1.88
N ALA A 25 2.95 -13.32 1.73
CA ALA A 25 3.72 -13.56 0.51
C ALA A 25 3.92 -15.06 0.29
N ILE A 26 4.20 -15.78 1.37
CA ILE A 26 4.38 -17.22 1.28
C ILE A 26 3.06 -17.94 0.97
N VAL A 27 2.02 -17.57 1.70
CA VAL A 27 0.71 -18.22 1.54
C VAL A 27 0.10 -17.95 0.18
N GLU A 28 0.20 -16.70 -0.29
CA GLU A 28 -0.40 -16.30 -1.55
C GLU A 28 0.53 -16.55 -2.74
N ASP A 29 1.79 -16.87 -2.46
CA ASP A 29 2.80 -17.05 -3.49
C ASP A 29 2.91 -15.80 -4.35
N LYS A 30 3.03 -14.64 -3.68
CA LYS A 30 3.10 -13.35 -4.35
C LYS A 30 4.27 -12.56 -3.80
N GLU A 31 4.81 -11.71 -4.67
CA GLU A 31 5.94 -10.86 -4.34
C GLU A 31 5.47 -9.64 -3.56
N ILE A 32 6.28 -9.21 -2.60
CA ILE A 32 6.03 -7.96 -1.88
C ILE A 32 6.73 -6.85 -2.66
N LYS A 33 5.99 -5.78 -2.95
CA LYS A 33 6.52 -4.63 -3.67
C LYS A 33 6.48 -3.40 -2.79
N SER A 34 7.54 -2.62 -2.84
CA SER A 34 7.64 -1.40 -2.04
C SER A 34 7.47 -0.15 -2.88
N ASP A 35 7.08 -0.30 -4.13
CA ASP A 35 7.00 0.79 -5.09
C ASP A 35 6.11 1.93 -4.65
N TYR A 36 5.07 1.62 -3.89
CA TYR A 36 4.08 2.60 -3.50
C TYR A 36 4.25 3.09 -2.06
N TRP A 37 5.24 2.56 -1.35
CA TRP A 37 5.38 2.86 0.07
C TRP A 37 5.70 4.32 0.33
N THR A 38 6.77 4.83 -0.27
CA THR A 38 7.21 6.21 -0.01
C THR A 38 6.14 7.20 -0.43
N ALA A 39 5.54 7.00 -1.60
CA ALA A 39 4.47 7.88 -2.08
C ALA A 39 3.28 7.87 -1.12
N SER A 40 3.00 6.74 -0.49
CA SER A 40 1.87 6.66 0.44
C SER A 40 2.13 7.49 1.71
N LEU A 41 3.37 7.64 2.11
CA LEU A 41 3.71 8.48 3.26
C LEU A 41 3.40 9.95 2.98
N ASP A 42 3.47 10.36 1.73
CA ASP A 42 3.16 11.72 1.30
C ASP A 42 1.72 11.85 0.84
N LYS A 43 0.92 10.82 1.04
CA LYS A 43 -0.49 10.77 0.63
C LYS A 43 -0.67 10.96 -0.88
N GLU A 44 0.29 10.48 -1.63
CA GLU A 44 0.24 10.54 -3.10
C GLU A 44 -0.31 9.26 -3.70
N VAL A 45 -0.73 8.32 -2.85
CA VAL A 45 -1.37 7.09 -3.28
C VAL A 45 -2.78 7.07 -2.71
N ILE A 46 -3.73 6.64 -3.50
CA ILE A 46 -5.11 6.50 -3.03
C ILE A 46 -5.60 5.10 -3.33
N ILE A 47 -6.68 4.73 -2.63
CA ILE A 47 -7.44 3.54 -3.01
C ILE A 47 -8.53 4.03 -3.95
N GLY A 48 -8.38 3.73 -5.22
CA GLY A 48 -9.36 4.12 -6.22
C GLY A 48 -10.49 3.11 -6.27
N VAL A 49 -11.73 3.60 -6.28
CA VAL A 49 -12.92 2.74 -6.32
C VAL A 49 -13.63 2.96 -7.64
N LYS A 50 -13.74 1.90 -8.43
CA LYS A 50 -14.42 1.96 -9.71
C LYS A 50 -15.93 1.87 -9.54
N ALA A 51 -16.67 2.25 -10.58
CA ALA A 51 -18.12 2.13 -10.57
C ALA A 51 -18.55 0.69 -10.35
N THR A 52 -17.73 -0.27 -10.76
CA THR A 52 -18.00 -1.70 -10.58
C THR A 52 -17.72 -2.18 -9.16
N GLN A 53 -17.27 -1.30 -8.29
CA GLN A 53 -16.88 -1.60 -6.91
C GLN A 53 -15.49 -2.22 -6.80
N GLU A 54 -14.80 -2.45 -7.90
CA GLU A 54 -13.40 -2.88 -7.85
C GLU A 54 -12.55 -1.77 -7.27
N LYS A 55 -11.52 -2.16 -6.54
CA LYS A 55 -10.59 -1.21 -5.93
C LYS A 55 -9.19 -1.46 -6.43
N LEU A 56 -8.44 -0.40 -6.62
CA LEU A 56 -7.03 -0.46 -7.02
C LEU A 56 -6.24 0.52 -6.17
N LEU A 57 -4.94 0.29 -6.06
CA LEU A 57 -4.05 1.35 -5.58
C LEU A 57 -3.70 2.22 -6.78
N VAL A 58 -3.81 3.53 -6.62
CA VAL A 58 -3.57 4.49 -7.70
C VAL A 58 -2.54 5.50 -7.25
N LYS A 59 -1.51 5.67 -8.03
CA LYS A 59 -0.46 6.65 -7.79
C LYS A 59 -0.61 7.83 -8.72
N SER A 60 -1.03 7.57 -9.96
CA SER A 60 -1.32 8.59 -10.95
C SER A 60 -2.24 7.98 -12.00
N GLU A 61 -2.61 8.78 -13.00
CA GLU A 61 -3.44 8.27 -14.08
C GLU A 61 -2.79 7.12 -14.82
N ASP A 62 -1.46 7.11 -14.82
CA ASP A 62 -0.71 6.10 -15.56
C ASP A 62 -0.09 5.02 -14.69
N GLU A 63 -0.16 5.17 -13.38
CA GLU A 63 0.43 4.20 -12.46
C GLU A 63 -0.61 3.72 -11.45
N TYR A 64 -1.03 2.48 -11.61
CA TYR A 64 -1.99 1.87 -10.72
C TYR A 64 -1.81 0.35 -10.75
N THR A 65 -2.36 -0.32 -9.77
CA THR A 65 -2.19 -1.76 -9.64
C THR A 65 -3.35 -2.51 -10.28
N SER A 66 -3.20 -3.82 -10.35
CA SER A 66 -4.33 -4.70 -10.64
C SER A 66 -5.33 -4.63 -9.47
N PRO A 67 -6.54 -5.16 -9.67
CA PRO A 67 -7.57 -5.07 -8.63
C PRO A 67 -7.12 -5.65 -7.30
N ILE A 68 -7.55 -5.00 -6.24
CA ILE A 68 -7.26 -5.42 -4.87
C ILE A 68 -8.20 -6.55 -4.51
N SER A 69 -7.64 -7.63 -3.98
CA SER A 69 -8.47 -8.74 -3.50
C SER A 69 -8.65 -8.69 -1.98
N LYS A 70 -7.65 -8.21 -1.25
CA LYS A 70 -7.71 -8.14 0.21
C LYS A 70 -6.96 -6.94 0.73
N ILE A 71 -7.47 -6.36 1.82
CA ILE A 71 -6.79 -5.27 2.52
C ILE A 71 -6.71 -5.66 3.99
N TYR A 72 -5.51 -5.65 4.53
CA TYR A 72 -5.30 -5.89 5.96
C TYR A 72 -4.71 -4.64 6.58
N LYS A 73 -5.27 -4.21 7.71
CA LYS A 73 -4.69 -3.10 8.45
C LYS A 73 -3.85 -3.67 9.60
N VAL A 74 -2.58 -3.29 9.64
CA VAL A 74 -1.65 -3.71 10.68
C VAL A 74 -1.01 -2.45 11.24
N GLU A 75 -1.39 -2.10 12.47
CA GLU A 75 -0.90 -0.88 13.12
C GLU A 75 -1.26 0.35 12.26
N THR A 76 -0.28 1.06 11.72
CA THR A 76 -0.52 2.26 10.94
C THR A 76 -0.34 2.03 9.44
N GLU A 77 -0.30 0.78 9.03
CA GLU A 77 -0.10 0.43 7.62
C GLU A 77 -1.21 -0.45 7.10
N PHE A 78 -1.40 -0.42 5.78
CA PHE A 78 -2.21 -1.40 5.07
C PHE A 78 -1.31 -2.36 4.32
N ILE A 79 -1.66 -3.64 4.36
CA ILE A 79 -1.11 -4.63 3.46
C ILE A 79 -2.17 -4.86 2.39
N ILE A 80 -1.85 -4.50 1.16
CA ILE A 80 -2.77 -4.56 0.04
C ILE A 80 -2.41 -5.74 -0.84
N VAL A 81 -3.30 -6.72 -0.91
CA VAL A 81 -3.09 -7.89 -1.76
C VAL A 81 -3.89 -7.69 -3.04
N THR A 82 -3.19 -7.57 -4.16
CA THR A 82 -3.83 -7.48 -5.46
C THR A 82 -3.79 -8.84 -6.13
N GLU A 83 -4.29 -8.92 -7.35
CA GLU A 83 -4.25 -10.16 -8.10
C GLU A 83 -2.81 -10.61 -8.35
N ASN A 84 -1.89 -9.68 -8.49
CA ASN A 84 -0.53 -10.00 -8.90
C ASN A 84 0.51 -9.91 -7.80
N SER A 85 0.33 -9.02 -6.84
CA SER A 85 1.39 -8.69 -5.88
C SER A 85 0.82 -8.22 -4.56
N ILE A 86 1.72 -8.03 -3.59
CA ILE A 86 1.39 -7.48 -2.29
C ILE A 86 2.10 -6.14 -2.17
N TYR A 87 1.35 -5.11 -1.76
CA TYR A 87 1.89 -3.77 -1.57
C TYR A 87 1.75 -3.34 -0.13
N LEU A 88 2.70 -2.56 0.35
CA LEU A 88 2.65 -1.96 1.68
C LEU A 88 2.48 -0.47 1.52
N VAL A 89 1.50 0.10 2.20
CA VAL A 89 1.23 1.54 2.13
C VAL A 89 0.80 2.01 3.51
N SER A 90 0.90 3.33 3.72
CA SER A 90 0.42 3.94 4.95
C SER A 90 -1.11 3.83 5.02
N ALA A 91 -1.64 3.62 6.21
CA ALA A 91 -3.09 3.57 6.40
C ALA A 91 -3.73 4.95 6.32
N ASP A 92 -2.93 6.01 6.20
CA ASP A 92 -3.42 7.38 6.08
C ASP A 92 -3.87 7.75 4.68
N ILE A 93 -3.72 6.87 3.71
CA ILE A 93 -4.12 7.21 2.33
C ILE A 93 -5.64 7.30 2.22
N ASP A 94 -6.09 8.07 1.26
CA ASP A 94 -7.51 8.31 1.02
C ASP A 94 -8.10 7.29 0.06
N SER A 95 -9.43 7.20 0.06
CA SER A 95 -10.17 6.44 -0.95
C SER A 95 -10.96 7.44 -1.78
N SER A 96 -11.07 7.18 -3.07
CA SER A 96 -11.77 8.09 -3.97
C SER A 96 -12.36 7.32 -5.14
N ARG A 97 -13.50 7.82 -5.64
CA ARG A 97 -14.10 7.29 -6.86
C ARG A 97 -13.21 7.66 -8.02
N ILE A 98 -12.97 6.73 -8.91
CA ILE A 98 -12.12 7.01 -10.05
C ILE A 98 -12.82 6.78 -11.40
N SER A 99 -14.06 6.30 -11.39
CA SER A 99 -14.85 6.29 -12.64
C SER A 99 -16.17 5.57 -12.46
#